data_a42bbc7b2a9efcdf13656e8ec3df07e7
#
_entry.id   a42bbc7b2a9efcdf13656e8ec3df07e7
#
_cell.length_a   1.000
_cell.length_b   1.000
_cell.length_c   1.000
_cell.angle_alpha   90.00
_cell.angle_beta   90.00
_cell.angle_gamma   90.00
#
_symmetry.space_group_name_H-M   'P 1'
#
loop_
_entity.id
_entity.type
_entity.pdbx_description
1 polymer ?
#
loop_
_entity_poly.entity_id
_entity_poly.type
_entity_poly.pdbx_seq_one_letter_code
_entity_poly.pdbx_strand_id
1 'polypeptide(L)'
;VLEEDVAEYFDLDRPSPYMMLVAGLKEHRRRPQPENERQMTLYERLYHMRSDLPAVTHIDYSARIQSVSKRTNERFWKLIKAYKQKSGWGLLVNTSFNVRGEPMVCTPEDAYRCFMQTDMDCLVMGNDLFSKDDQPPWSEKNPWLAAGTPYAKD
;
A
#
# COMPACT_ATOMS: atom_id res chain seq x y z
N VAL A 1 -9.86 1.39 -1.52
CA VAL A 1 -11.08 0.99 -0.81
C VAL A 1 -12.21 0.80 -1.82
N LEU A 2 -13.14 -0.14 -1.58
CA LEU A 2 -14.39 -0.24 -2.34
C LEU A 2 -15.16 1.06 -2.25
N GLU A 3 -15.74 1.56 -3.37
CA GLU A 3 -16.43 2.85 -3.40
C GLU A 3 -17.60 2.89 -2.40
N GLU A 4 -18.34 1.79 -2.27
CA GLU A 4 -19.44 1.65 -1.32
C GLU A 4 -19.00 1.60 0.15
N ASP A 5 -17.75 1.30 0.42
CA ASP A 5 -17.20 1.17 1.77
C ASP A 5 -16.41 2.43 2.24
N VAL A 6 -16.25 3.45 1.37
CA VAL A 6 -15.47 4.66 1.72
C VAL A 6 -15.92 5.25 3.04
N ALA A 7 -17.23 5.43 3.23
CA ALA A 7 -17.81 6.03 4.42
C ALA A 7 -17.70 5.16 5.68
N GLU A 8 -17.36 3.88 5.55
CA GLU A 8 -17.09 2.99 6.69
C GLU A 8 -15.72 3.29 7.33
N TYR A 9 -14.75 3.73 6.51
CA TYR A 9 -13.37 3.94 6.94
C TYR A 9 -13.01 5.41 7.10
N PHE A 10 -13.58 6.29 6.25
CA PHE A 10 -13.12 7.67 6.09
C PHE A 10 -14.26 8.69 6.12
N ASP A 11 -13.93 9.92 6.51
CA ASP A 11 -14.83 11.08 6.45
C ASP A 11 -14.80 11.68 5.04
N LEU A 12 -15.25 10.90 4.07
CA LEU A 12 -15.33 11.29 2.66
C LEU A 12 -16.69 10.87 2.10
N ASP A 13 -17.43 11.81 1.51
CA ASP A 13 -18.79 11.67 0.99
C ASP A 13 -18.86 11.53 -0.53
N ARG A 14 -17.71 11.38 -1.19
CA ARG A 14 -17.61 11.38 -2.65
C ARG A 14 -16.56 10.39 -3.17
N PRO A 15 -16.63 9.98 -4.46
CA PRO A 15 -15.60 9.15 -5.08
C PRO A 15 -14.23 9.87 -5.13
N SER A 16 -13.16 9.09 -4.98
CA SER A 16 -11.76 9.52 -5.14
C SER A 16 -11.00 8.49 -6.00
N PRO A 17 -11.29 8.36 -7.31
CA PRO A 17 -10.73 7.27 -8.12
C PRO A 17 -9.23 7.42 -8.42
N TYR A 18 -8.65 8.62 -8.24
CA TYR A 18 -7.27 8.93 -8.61
C TYR A 18 -6.35 9.22 -7.42
N MET A 19 -6.74 8.87 -6.21
CA MET A 19 -5.94 9.10 -4.99
C MET A 19 -5.55 10.59 -4.79
N MET A 20 -6.44 11.52 -5.19
CA MET A 20 -6.19 12.97 -5.10
C MET A 20 -6.70 13.60 -3.80
N LEU A 21 -7.57 12.90 -3.07
CA LEU A 21 -8.20 13.43 -1.87
C LEU A 21 -7.60 12.81 -0.61
N VAL A 22 -7.44 13.67 0.39
CA VAL A 22 -7.09 13.28 1.75
C VAL A 22 -8.31 13.52 2.64
N ALA A 23 -8.65 12.55 3.48
CA ALA A 23 -9.71 12.68 4.48
C ALA A 23 -9.36 11.96 5.77
N GLY A 24 -10.00 12.36 6.87
CA GLY A 24 -9.81 11.75 8.18
C GLY A 24 -10.35 10.32 8.22
N LEU A 25 -9.73 9.47 9.03
CA LEU A 25 -10.33 8.19 9.41
C LEU A 25 -11.54 8.43 10.31
N LYS A 26 -12.52 7.53 10.22
CA LYS A 26 -13.63 7.49 11.16
C LYS A 26 -13.12 7.32 12.60
N GLU A 27 -13.78 7.94 13.55
CA GLU A 27 -13.34 7.96 14.95
C GLU A 27 -13.20 6.55 15.53
N HIS A 28 -14.15 5.66 15.24
CA HIS A 28 -14.12 4.27 15.71
C HIS A 28 -12.97 3.43 15.14
N ARG A 29 -12.26 3.92 14.12
CA ARG A 29 -11.07 3.32 13.53
C ARG A 29 -9.78 3.86 14.14
N ARG A 30 -9.87 4.93 14.93
CA ARG A 30 -8.69 5.56 15.56
C ARG A 30 -8.38 4.89 16.88
N ARG A 31 -7.10 4.82 17.21
CA ARG A 31 -6.61 4.45 18.52
C ARG A 31 -6.26 5.71 19.31
N PRO A 32 -6.48 5.73 20.64
CA PRO A 32 -6.12 6.87 21.47
C PRO A 32 -4.63 7.21 21.33
N GLN A 33 -4.33 8.50 21.37
CA GLN A 33 -2.95 8.96 21.50
C GLN A 33 -2.40 8.54 22.87
N PRO A 34 -1.11 8.17 22.95
CA PRO A 34 -0.46 7.88 24.22
C PRO A 34 -0.45 9.15 25.12
N GLU A 35 -0.69 8.99 26.40
CA GLU A 35 -0.63 10.11 27.36
C GLU A 35 0.73 10.83 27.35
N ASN A 36 1.80 10.11 27.06
CA ASN A 36 3.18 10.61 26.99
C ASN A 36 3.61 11.03 25.58
N GLU A 37 2.71 11.24 24.62
CA GLU A 37 3.06 11.56 23.22
C GLU A 37 4.03 12.74 23.10
N ARG A 38 3.89 13.76 23.95
CA ARG A 38 4.78 14.95 23.95
C ARG A 38 6.22 14.63 24.33
N GLN A 39 6.44 13.53 25.05
CA GLN A 39 7.75 13.07 25.51
C GLN A 39 8.37 12.05 24.55
N MET A 40 7.58 11.52 23.60
CA MET A 40 8.04 10.55 22.61
C MET A 40 8.98 11.22 21.61
N THR A 41 10.02 10.49 21.24
CA THR A 41 10.88 10.84 20.12
C THR A 41 10.09 10.85 18.80
N LEU A 42 10.62 11.51 17.76
CA LEU A 42 10.00 11.51 16.44
C LEU A 42 9.82 10.08 15.90
N TYR A 43 10.80 9.21 16.15
CA TYR A 43 10.77 7.80 15.75
C TYR A 43 9.62 7.05 16.45
N GLU A 44 9.51 7.15 17.75
CA GLU A 44 8.42 6.51 18.52
C GLU A 44 7.04 7.00 18.07
N ARG A 45 6.89 8.31 17.79
CA ARG A 45 5.65 8.85 17.23
C ARG A 45 5.36 8.28 15.85
N LEU A 46 6.37 8.13 14.99
CA LEU A 46 6.19 7.61 13.64
C LEU A 46 5.66 6.18 13.65
N TYR A 47 6.22 5.32 14.53
CA TYR A 47 5.86 3.91 14.61
C TYR A 47 4.69 3.63 15.56
N HIS A 48 4.17 4.62 16.25
CA HIS A 48 2.98 4.45 17.08
C HIS A 48 1.77 4.05 16.23
N MET A 49 1.11 2.96 16.63
CA MET A 49 -0.07 2.44 15.93
C MET A 49 -1.31 3.29 16.24
N ARG A 50 -1.64 4.25 15.38
CA ARG A 50 -2.71 5.24 15.55
C ARG A 50 -4.11 4.72 15.21
N SER A 51 -4.19 3.64 14.46
CA SER A 51 -5.47 3.14 13.96
C SER A 51 -5.42 1.64 13.72
N ASP A 52 -6.52 1.07 13.31
CA ASP A 52 -6.57 -0.30 12.78
C ASP A 52 -6.14 -0.40 11.30
N LEU A 53 -5.74 0.75 10.69
CA LEU A 53 -5.16 0.86 9.35
C LEU A 53 -3.77 1.54 9.39
N PRO A 54 -2.81 0.99 10.17
CA PRO A 54 -1.56 1.70 10.47
C PRO A 54 -0.72 2.03 9.25
N ALA A 55 -0.74 1.19 8.22
CA ALA A 55 0.08 1.36 7.02
C ALA A 55 -0.28 2.59 6.16
N VAL A 56 -1.49 3.13 6.32
CA VAL A 56 -1.99 4.26 5.51
C VAL A 56 -2.37 5.49 6.33
N THR A 57 -2.31 5.39 7.67
CA THR A 57 -2.75 6.47 8.56
C THR A 57 -1.62 7.45 8.83
N HIS A 58 -1.83 8.71 8.46
CA HIS A 58 -0.93 9.81 8.77
C HIS A 58 -0.96 10.18 10.27
N ILE A 59 -0.04 11.05 10.68
CA ILE A 59 0.08 11.49 12.09
C ILE A 59 -1.20 12.19 12.58
N ASP A 60 -1.91 12.88 11.69
CA ASP A 60 -3.15 13.62 11.96
C ASP A 60 -4.42 12.78 11.80
N TYR A 61 -4.29 11.44 11.74
CA TYR A 61 -5.38 10.49 11.49
C TYR A 61 -6.04 10.63 10.11
N SER A 62 -5.41 11.30 9.18
CA SER A 62 -5.86 11.31 7.79
C SER A 62 -5.25 10.17 6.98
N ALA A 63 -5.80 9.95 5.79
CA ALA A 63 -5.23 9.05 4.79
C ALA A 63 -5.50 9.58 3.38
N ARG A 64 -4.64 9.22 2.44
CA ARG A 64 -4.85 9.49 1.02
C ARG A 64 -5.67 8.36 0.41
N ILE A 65 -6.84 8.68 -0.12
CA ILE A 65 -7.89 7.71 -0.44
C ILE A 65 -7.99 7.50 -1.94
N GLN A 66 -8.06 6.23 -2.36
CA GLN A 66 -8.47 5.82 -3.69
C GLN A 66 -9.70 4.92 -3.60
N SER A 67 -10.82 5.35 -4.19
CA SER A 67 -12.02 4.54 -4.30
C SER A 67 -12.02 3.71 -5.57
N VAL A 68 -12.49 2.46 -5.47
CA VAL A 68 -12.60 1.52 -6.58
C VAL A 68 -14.07 1.21 -6.82
N SER A 69 -14.58 1.67 -7.97
CA SER A 69 -15.95 1.46 -8.40
C SER A 69 -16.08 0.21 -9.27
N LYS A 70 -17.13 -0.59 -9.02
CA LYS A 70 -17.46 -1.73 -9.89
C LYS A 70 -17.67 -1.30 -11.35
N ARG A 71 -18.22 -0.08 -11.57
CA ARG A 71 -18.52 0.45 -12.90
C ARG A 71 -17.28 0.76 -13.73
N THR A 72 -16.21 1.25 -13.10
CA THR A 72 -15.01 1.72 -13.82
C THR A 72 -13.85 0.72 -13.77
N ASN A 73 -13.78 -0.12 -12.74
CA ASN A 73 -12.74 -1.14 -12.60
C ASN A 73 -13.29 -2.39 -11.91
N GLU A 74 -14.13 -3.12 -12.65
CA GLU A 74 -14.83 -4.29 -12.09
C GLU A 74 -13.88 -5.39 -11.63
N ARG A 75 -12.77 -5.62 -12.35
CA ARG A 75 -11.79 -6.66 -11.97
C ARG A 75 -11.15 -6.36 -10.62
N PHE A 76 -10.66 -5.16 -10.43
CA PHE A 76 -10.04 -4.75 -9.16
C PHE A 76 -11.07 -4.66 -8.03
N TRP A 77 -12.28 -4.19 -8.34
CA TRP A 77 -13.40 -4.20 -7.39
C TRP A 77 -13.70 -5.63 -6.91
N LYS A 78 -13.78 -6.61 -7.83
CA LYS A 78 -13.99 -8.03 -7.48
C LYS A 78 -12.88 -8.58 -6.59
N LEU A 79 -11.63 -8.21 -6.85
CA LEU A 79 -10.49 -8.61 -6.03
C LEU A 79 -10.64 -8.11 -4.59
N ILE A 80 -10.87 -6.80 -4.41
CA ILE A 80 -11.07 -6.22 -3.08
C ILE A 80 -12.30 -6.81 -2.39
N LYS A 81 -13.38 -7.05 -3.14
CA LYS A 81 -14.59 -7.68 -2.61
C LYS A 81 -14.35 -9.10 -2.10
N ALA A 82 -13.61 -9.90 -2.85
CA ALA A 82 -13.22 -11.25 -2.43
C ALA A 82 -12.29 -11.21 -1.20
N TYR A 83 -11.37 -10.24 -1.16
CA TYR A 83 -10.53 -10.01 0.01
C TYR A 83 -11.36 -9.63 1.25
N LYS A 84 -12.33 -8.72 1.09
CA LYS A 84 -13.26 -8.34 2.17
C LYS A 84 -14.01 -9.54 2.74
N GLN A 85 -14.46 -10.46 1.88
CA GLN A 85 -15.18 -11.67 2.33
C GLN A 85 -14.32 -12.59 3.20
N LYS A 86 -13.01 -12.62 2.95
CA LYS A 86 -12.06 -13.46 3.71
C LYS A 86 -11.49 -12.77 4.95
N SER A 87 -11.19 -11.50 4.86
CA SER A 87 -10.45 -10.74 5.88
C SER A 87 -11.32 -9.83 6.75
N GLY A 88 -12.52 -9.49 6.28
CA GLY A 88 -13.36 -8.43 6.84
C GLY A 88 -13.01 -7.02 6.36
N TRP A 89 -11.91 -6.84 5.58
CA TRP A 89 -11.40 -5.53 5.16
C TRP A 89 -11.68 -5.24 3.68
N GLY A 90 -12.49 -4.22 3.39
CA GLY A 90 -12.83 -3.78 2.03
C GLY A 90 -11.83 -2.83 1.40
N LEU A 91 -10.54 -2.96 1.73
CA LEU A 91 -9.47 -2.09 1.24
C LEU A 91 -8.14 -2.83 1.11
N LEU A 92 -7.25 -2.26 0.29
CA LEU A 92 -5.87 -2.69 0.10
C LEU A 92 -4.96 -1.46 0.15
N VAL A 93 -3.68 -1.66 0.46
CA VAL A 93 -2.67 -0.59 0.36
C VAL A 93 -2.26 -0.44 -1.10
N ASN A 94 -2.27 0.81 -1.60
CA ASN A 94 -1.75 1.15 -2.91
C ASN A 94 -0.43 1.91 -2.74
N THR A 95 0.62 1.43 -3.40
CA THR A 95 1.94 2.05 -3.40
C THR A 95 2.60 1.90 -4.77
N SER A 96 3.63 2.67 -5.05
CA SER A 96 4.44 2.52 -6.25
C SER A 96 5.11 1.15 -6.28
N PHE A 97 5.16 0.52 -7.44
CA PHE A 97 5.85 -0.75 -7.60
C PHE A 97 7.30 -0.49 -8.03
N ASN A 98 8.17 -0.36 -7.07
CA ASN A 98 9.63 -0.22 -7.22
C ASN A 98 10.27 -0.33 -5.83
N VAL A 99 11.58 -0.54 -5.78
CA VAL A 99 12.37 -0.31 -4.58
C VAL A 99 13.04 1.06 -4.63
N ARG A 100 13.51 1.52 -3.48
CA ARG A 100 14.21 2.81 -3.39
C ARG A 100 15.42 2.84 -4.31
N GLY A 101 15.57 3.91 -5.07
CA GLY A 101 16.69 4.12 -6.00
C GLY A 101 16.48 3.58 -7.40
N GLU A 102 15.33 2.95 -7.69
CA GLU A 102 14.98 2.49 -9.03
C GLU A 102 13.71 3.17 -9.57
N PRO A 103 13.57 3.28 -10.91
CA PRO A 103 12.32 3.74 -11.52
C PRO A 103 11.14 2.81 -11.19
N MET A 104 9.93 3.35 -11.27
CA MET A 104 8.72 2.52 -11.20
C MET A 104 8.74 1.47 -12.31
N VAL A 105 8.24 0.28 -11.96
CA VAL A 105 8.04 -0.84 -12.88
C VAL A 105 7.19 -0.40 -14.09
N CYS A 106 7.70 -0.66 -15.30
CA CYS A 106 7.04 -0.34 -16.56
C CYS A 106 6.78 -1.57 -17.42
N THR A 107 7.57 -2.64 -17.25
CA THR A 107 7.47 -3.88 -18.05
C THR A 107 7.25 -5.10 -17.14
N PRO A 108 6.77 -6.23 -17.68
CA PRO A 108 6.71 -7.50 -16.94
C PRO A 108 8.08 -7.93 -16.38
N GLU A 109 9.14 -7.71 -17.14
CA GLU A 109 10.52 -8.02 -16.74
C GLU A 109 10.96 -7.17 -15.55
N ASP A 110 10.61 -5.87 -15.54
CA ASP A 110 10.88 -5.00 -14.38
C ASP A 110 10.11 -5.48 -13.15
N ALA A 111 8.83 -5.86 -13.32
CA ALA A 111 8.00 -6.39 -12.26
C ALA A 111 8.60 -7.67 -11.67
N TYR A 112 9.00 -8.60 -12.52
CA TYR A 112 9.61 -9.85 -12.10
C TYR A 112 10.96 -9.62 -11.40
N ARG A 113 11.80 -8.71 -11.93
CA ARG A 113 13.07 -8.32 -11.31
C ARG A 113 12.85 -7.73 -9.92
N CYS A 114 11.96 -6.76 -9.79
CA CYS A 114 11.64 -6.14 -8.51
C CYS A 114 11.08 -7.18 -7.51
N PHE A 115 10.20 -8.07 -7.96
CA PHE A 115 9.70 -9.19 -7.17
C PHE A 115 10.84 -10.09 -6.69
N MET A 116 11.74 -10.53 -7.56
CA MET A 116 12.83 -11.45 -7.22
C MET A 116 13.87 -10.84 -6.26
N GLN A 117 14.04 -9.52 -6.29
CA GLN A 117 15.01 -8.79 -5.45
C GLN A 117 14.45 -8.30 -4.11
N THR A 118 13.19 -8.58 -3.82
CA THR A 118 12.49 -8.15 -2.59
C THR A 118 11.92 -9.35 -1.84
N ASP A 119 11.45 -9.12 -0.62
CA ASP A 119 10.81 -10.14 0.22
C ASP A 119 9.30 -10.27 -0.05
N MET A 120 8.85 -9.97 -1.27
CA MET A 120 7.45 -10.19 -1.67
C MET A 120 7.14 -11.68 -1.75
N ASP A 121 6.02 -12.12 -1.20
CA ASP A 121 5.61 -13.53 -1.24
C ASP A 121 5.11 -13.94 -2.62
N CYS A 122 4.35 -13.05 -3.27
CA CYS A 122 3.70 -13.32 -4.55
C CYS A 122 3.75 -12.10 -5.48
N LEU A 123 3.78 -12.38 -6.79
CA LEU A 123 3.58 -11.41 -7.86
C LEU A 123 2.41 -11.84 -8.73
N VAL A 124 1.49 -10.92 -9.02
CA VAL A 124 0.40 -11.16 -9.97
C VAL A 124 0.56 -10.25 -11.18
N MET A 125 0.66 -10.86 -12.35
CA MET A 125 0.71 -10.15 -13.63
C MET A 125 -0.37 -10.69 -14.57
N GLY A 126 -1.34 -9.86 -14.93
CA GLY A 126 -2.46 -10.33 -15.74
C GLY A 126 -3.28 -11.41 -15.03
N ASN A 127 -3.21 -12.64 -15.52
CA ASN A 127 -3.88 -13.81 -14.92
C ASN A 127 -2.88 -14.79 -14.27
N ASP A 128 -1.59 -14.47 -14.32
CA ASP A 128 -0.55 -15.34 -13.82
C ASP A 128 -0.18 -14.96 -12.39
N LEU A 129 -0.03 -15.96 -11.54
CA LEU A 129 0.43 -15.85 -10.16
C LEU A 129 1.80 -16.51 -10.04
N PHE A 130 2.77 -15.75 -9.57
CA PHE A 130 4.11 -16.21 -9.24
C PHE A 130 4.27 -16.27 -7.72
N SER A 131 4.54 -17.44 -7.18
CA SER A 131 4.96 -17.60 -5.77
C SER A 131 6.47 -17.48 -5.68
N LYS A 132 7.00 -16.82 -4.67
CA LYS A 132 8.44 -16.68 -4.47
C LYS A 132 9.12 -18.04 -4.33
N ASP A 133 8.50 -18.95 -3.60
CA ASP A 133 9.07 -20.28 -3.30
C ASP A 133 9.19 -21.16 -4.55
N ASP A 134 8.39 -20.88 -5.58
CA ASP A 134 8.42 -21.63 -6.84
C ASP A 134 9.44 -21.09 -7.85
N GLN A 135 10.13 -19.98 -7.51
CA GLN A 135 11.07 -19.35 -8.44
C GLN A 135 12.49 -19.87 -8.27
N PRO A 136 13.28 -19.94 -9.36
CA PRO A 136 14.69 -20.28 -9.27
C PRO A 136 15.46 -19.20 -8.48
N PRO A 137 16.62 -19.54 -7.89
CA PRO A 137 17.48 -18.56 -7.23
C PRO A 137 17.82 -17.39 -8.16
N TRP A 138 17.66 -16.15 -7.64
CA TRP A 138 17.95 -14.94 -8.40
C TRP A 138 19.41 -14.52 -8.22
N SER A 139 20.17 -14.44 -9.31
CA SER A 139 21.60 -14.11 -9.29
C SER A 139 21.95 -12.72 -9.84
N GLU A 140 21.02 -12.06 -10.52
CA GLU A 140 21.27 -10.75 -11.10
C GLU A 140 21.32 -9.66 -9.99
N LYS A 141 22.33 -8.81 -10.08
CA LYS A 141 22.39 -7.61 -9.25
C LYS A 141 21.47 -6.53 -9.82
N ASN A 142 20.80 -5.81 -8.94
CA ASN A 142 20.01 -4.66 -9.35
C ASN A 142 20.94 -3.61 -10.01
N PRO A 143 20.76 -3.31 -11.31
CA PRO A 143 21.64 -2.39 -12.03
C PRO A 143 21.56 -0.97 -11.46
N TRP A 144 20.44 -0.57 -10.87
CA TRP A 144 20.25 0.76 -10.27
C TRP A 144 20.95 0.88 -8.93
N LEU A 145 21.05 -0.18 -8.14
CA LEU A 145 21.80 -0.20 -6.88
C LEU A 145 23.31 -0.29 -7.14
N ALA A 146 23.73 -0.95 -8.22
CA ALA A 146 25.14 -1.10 -8.60
C ALA A 146 25.76 0.19 -9.18
N ALA A 147 24.95 1.07 -9.75
CA ALA A 147 25.41 2.28 -10.45
C ALA A 147 25.83 3.44 -9.53
N GLY A 148 25.80 3.27 -8.20
CA GLY A 148 26.18 4.35 -7.27
C GLY A 148 25.30 5.59 -7.44
N THR A 149 24.02 5.42 -7.80
CA THR A 149 23.10 6.52 -7.98
C THR A 149 23.00 7.34 -6.69
N PRO A 150 22.92 8.69 -6.77
CA PRO A 150 22.84 9.55 -5.60
C PRO A 150 21.60 9.31 -4.72
N TYR A 151 20.68 8.46 -5.15
CA TYR A 151 19.48 8.06 -4.44
C TYR A 151 19.64 6.82 -3.53
N ALA A 152 20.81 6.17 -3.53
CA ALA A 152 21.10 4.95 -2.75
C ALA A 152 21.47 5.23 -1.28
N LYS A 153 21.37 6.45 -0.81
CA LYS A 153 21.90 6.88 0.51
C LYS A 153 20.91 7.60 1.39
N ASP A 154 19.67 7.18 1.46
CA ASP A 154 18.82 7.67 2.55
C ASP A 154 18.23 6.52 3.35
#